data_02af7e54ccd5dc49ab7be4c6fcea9ab3
#
_entry.id   02af7e54ccd5dc49ab7be4c6fcea9ab3
#
_cell.length_a   1.000
_cell.length_b   1.000
_cell.length_c   1.000
_cell.angle_alpha   90.00
_cell.angle_beta   90.00
_cell.angle_gamma   90.00
#
_symmetry.space_group_name_H-M   'P 1'
#
loop_
_entity.id
_entity.type
_entity.pdbx_description
1 polymer ?
#
loop_
_entity_poly.entity_id
_entity_poly.type
_entity_poly.pdbx_seq_one_letter_code
_entity_poly.pdbx_strand_id
1 'polypeptide(L)'
;GTLKLKDETLISGVTADSSIALAVDGIDFRHTVMKAEERGIDPAVAVANSWLLKDEKIKHIWEKHKLITSKLAEELKAKDREPAENDIYRVNWQEIAGLLDHDLADLESMSYHDILALYPGDVEGFAGPDHKKIHYPEVIVPREQVRFESVFSPRWNTYYATYFTITGLHGLHVIAGALVLGYYLFFGRKMFEEKPEWLANRVEVGGLFWHFVDLVWIFLFPILYLM
;
A
#
# COMPACT_ATOMS: atom_id res chain seq x y z
N GLY A 1 -0.84 -3.83 -1.12
CA GLY A 1 -1.96 -3.42 -1.97
C GLY A 1 -3.21 -3.11 -1.16
N THR A 2 -4.22 -2.65 -1.84
CA THR A 2 -5.54 -2.34 -1.25
C THR A 2 -6.62 -2.97 -2.11
N LEU A 3 -7.56 -3.65 -1.47
CA LEU A 3 -8.76 -4.18 -2.12
C LEU A 3 -9.98 -3.35 -1.71
N LYS A 4 -10.83 -3.06 -2.68
CA LYS A 4 -12.15 -2.48 -2.45
C LYS A 4 -13.22 -3.51 -2.81
N LEU A 5 -14.08 -3.83 -1.86
CA LEU A 5 -15.16 -4.77 -2.05
C LEU A 5 -16.41 -4.09 -2.66
N LYS A 6 -17.40 -4.89 -3.03
CA LYS A 6 -18.67 -4.39 -3.58
C LYS A 6 -19.50 -3.62 -2.55
N ASP A 7 -19.35 -3.92 -1.28
CA ASP A 7 -19.97 -3.23 -0.15
C ASP A 7 -19.20 -1.97 0.29
N GLU A 8 -18.24 -1.49 -0.55
CA GLU A 8 -17.39 -0.33 -0.33
C GLU A 8 -16.34 -0.50 0.78
N THR A 9 -16.23 -1.67 1.40
CA THR A 9 -15.20 -1.94 2.41
C THR A 9 -13.82 -1.96 1.78
N LEU A 10 -12.84 -1.33 2.44
CA LEU A 10 -11.44 -1.34 2.06
C LEU A 10 -10.65 -2.32 2.92
N ILE A 11 -9.83 -3.12 2.26
CA ILE A 11 -8.89 -4.04 2.89
C ILE A 11 -7.49 -3.59 2.52
N SER A 12 -6.65 -3.30 3.51
CA SER A 12 -5.27 -2.84 3.32
C SER A 12 -4.26 -3.94 3.65
N GLY A 13 -3.01 -3.75 3.19
CA GLY A 13 -1.92 -4.68 3.45
C GLY A 13 -1.96 -5.96 2.62
N VAL A 14 -2.76 -5.97 1.56
CA VAL A 14 -2.91 -7.15 0.71
C VAL A 14 -1.64 -7.39 -0.09
N THR A 15 -1.02 -8.52 0.13
CA THR A 15 0.02 -9.05 -0.75
C THR A 15 -0.64 -9.84 -1.87
N ALA A 16 -0.43 -9.41 -3.10
CA ALA A 16 -0.94 -10.11 -4.27
C ALA A 16 -0.14 -11.38 -4.49
N ASP A 17 -0.58 -12.45 -3.86
CA ASP A 17 -0.30 -13.77 -4.36
C ASP A 17 -1.51 -14.26 -5.15
N SER A 18 -1.29 -15.07 -6.16
CA SER A 18 -2.34 -15.58 -7.08
C SER A 18 -3.37 -16.48 -6.39
N SER A 19 -3.20 -16.74 -5.12
CA SER A 19 -4.12 -17.52 -4.29
C SER A 19 -5.15 -16.59 -3.62
N ILE A 20 -6.33 -17.11 -3.48
CA ILE A 20 -7.55 -16.49 -2.98
C ILE A 20 -7.43 -16.08 -1.48
N ALA A 21 -6.41 -16.54 -0.77
CA ALA A 21 -6.14 -16.21 0.62
C ALA A 21 -5.23 -14.98 0.71
N LEU A 22 -5.70 -13.95 1.41
CA LEU A 22 -5.00 -12.68 1.57
C LEU A 22 -4.67 -12.49 3.04
N ALA A 23 -3.39 -12.26 3.36
CA ALA A 23 -3.02 -11.71 4.65
C ALA A 23 -3.44 -10.23 4.68
N VAL A 24 -4.14 -9.81 5.72
CA VAL A 24 -4.79 -8.50 5.80
C VAL A 24 -4.28 -7.73 7.00
N ASP A 25 -3.70 -6.54 6.79
CA ASP A 25 -3.25 -5.66 7.87
C ASP A 25 -4.41 -4.92 8.54
N GLY A 26 -5.45 -4.62 7.79
CA GLY A 26 -6.58 -3.89 8.33
C GLY A 26 -7.78 -3.84 7.40
N ILE A 27 -8.92 -3.50 8.00
CA ILE A 27 -10.21 -3.32 7.33
C ILE A 27 -10.74 -1.93 7.63
N ASP A 28 -11.24 -1.25 6.60
CA ASP A 28 -11.78 0.10 6.70
C ASP A 28 -13.23 0.11 6.21
N PHE A 29 -14.17 0.31 7.14
CA PHE A 29 -15.60 0.43 6.88
C PHE A 29 -16.09 1.86 6.66
N ARG A 30 -15.22 2.88 6.75
CA ARG A 30 -15.64 4.29 6.63
C ARG A 30 -16.35 4.58 5.31
N HIS A 31 -15.93 3.97 4.21
CA HIS A 31 -16.63 4.11 2.93
C HIS A 31 -17.98 3.42 2.92
N THR A 32 -18.11 2.30 3.62
CA THR A 32 -19.40 1.60 3.79
C THR A 32 -20.36 2.48 4.57
N VAL A 33 -19.90 3.09 5.66
CA VAL A 33 -20.65 4.04 6.49
C VAL A 33 -21.13 5.24 5.67
N MET A 34 -20.21 5.92 4.99
CA MET A 34 -20.53 7.08 4.15
C MET A 34 -21.60 6.76 3.09
N LYS A 35 -21.50 5.60 2.44
CA LYS A 35 -22.50 5.16 1.46
C LYS A 35 -23.82 4.74 2.07
N ALA A 36 -23.81 4.26 3.30
CA ALA A 36 -25.04 3.96 4.05
C ALA A 36 -25.78 5.25 4.43
N GLU A 37 -25.07 6.25 4.93
CA GLU A 37 -25.60 7.58 5.24
C GLU A 37 -26.20 8.26 4.03
N GLU A 38 -25.53 8.25 2.86
CA GLU A 38 -26.07 8.77 1.60
C GLU A 38 -27.41 8.10 1.21
N ARG A 39 -27.63 6.86 1.65
CA ARG A 39 -28.85 6.09 1.36
C ARG A 39 -29.88 6.12 2.49
N GLY A 40 -29.60 6.83 3.58
CA GLY A 40 -30.45 6.88 4.76
C GLY A 40 -30.51 5.55 5.53
N ILE A 41 -29.45 4.73 5.44
CA ILE A 41 -29.33 3.45 6.15
C ILE A 41 -28.48 3.69 7.39
N ASP A 42 -28.86 3.09 8.52
CA ASP A 42 -28.06 3.13 9.75
C ASP A 42 -26.65 2.54 9.48
N PRO A 43 -25.57 3.30 9.72
CA PRO A 43 -24.19 2.86 9.56
C PRO A 43 -23.89 1.55 10.27
N ALA A 44 -24.37 1.37 11.50
CA ALA A 44 -24.13 0.15 12.28
C ALA A 44 -24.74 -1.08 11.61
N VAL A 45 -25.94 -0.93 11.04
CA VAL A 45 -26.62 -1.99 10.29
C VAL A 45 -25.87 -2.30 8.99
N ALA A 46 -25.42 -1.27 8.29
CA ALA A 46 -24.68 -1.45 7.04
C ALA A 46 -23.36 -2.22 7.26
N VAL A 47 -22.62 -1.87 8.30
CA VAL A 47 -21.38 -2.57 8.67
C VAL A 47 -21.65 -4.00 9.13
N ALA A 48 -22.68 -4.20 9.97
CA ALA A 48 -23.05 -5.55 10.43
C ALA A 48 -23.45 -6.49 9.29
N ASN A 49 -23.98 -5.95 8.19
CA ASN A 49 -24.32 -6.70 6.99
C ASN A 49 -23.14 -6.89 6.00
N SER A 50 -21.97 -6.36 6.33
CA SER A 50 -20.78 -6.54 5.46
C SER A 50 -20.47 -8.02 5.26
N TRP A 51 -20.10 -8.34 4.05
CA TRP A 51 -19.71 -9.70 3.67
C TRP A 51 -18.56 -10.24 4.53
N LEU A 52 -17.62 -9.38 4.91
CA LEU A 52 -16.48 -9.75 5.75
C LEU A 52 -16.89 -10.24 7.14
N LEU A 53 -17.91 -9.63 7.74
CA LEU A 53 -18.38 -9.99 9.08
C LEU A 53 -19.20 -11.30 9.11
N LYS A 54 -19.36 -11.99 7.98
CA LYS A 54 -19.86 -13.35 7.93
C LYS A 54 -18.83 -14.40 8.34
N ASP A 55 -17.53 -14.07 8.23
CA ASP A 55 -16.46 -14.87 8.77
C ASP A 55 -16.40 -14.71 10.28
N GLU A 56 -16.51 -15.81 11.02
CA GLU A 56 -16.56 -15.81 12.49
C GLU A 56 -15.29 -15.20 13.13
N LYS A 57 -14.11 -15.46 12.52
CA LYS A 57 -12.83 -14.90 13.00
C LYS A 57 -12.81 -13.39 12.86
N ILE A 58 -13.21 -12.90 11.69
CA ILE A 58 -13.27 -11.46 11.42
C ILE A 58 -14.30 -10.78 12.31
N LYS A 59 -15.45 -11.41 12.49
CA LYS A 59 -16.50 -10.92 13.41
C LYS A 59 -15.98 -10.80 14.84
N HIS A 60 -15.29 -11.81 15.33
CA HIS A 60 -14.73 -11.81 16.68
C HIS A 60 -13.70 -10.68 16.88
N ILE A 61 -12.81 -10.48 15.91
CA ILE A 61 -11.84 -9.37 15.91
C ILE A 61 -12.56 -8.01 15.88
N TRP A 62 -13.62 -7.89 15.08
CA TRP A 62 -14.44 -6.69 15.01
C TRP A 62 -15.13 -6.38 16.36
N GLU A 63 -15.63 -7.39 17.05
CA GLU A 63 -16.24 -7.24 18.37
C GLU A 63 -15.22 -6.78 19.42
N LYS A 64 -14.02 -7.34 19.42
CA LYS A 64 -12.92 -6.86 20.28
C LYS A 64 -12.55 -5.42 19.97
N HIS A 65 -12.41 -5.08 18.69
CA HIS A 65 -12.11 -3.71 18.27
C HIS A 65 -13.18 -2.71 18.73
N LYS A 66 -14.46 -3.04 18.60
CA LYS A 66 -15.55 -2.20 19.11
C LYS A 66 -15.47 -1.98 20.61
N LEU A 67 -15.19 -3.04 21.36
CA LEU A 67 -15.06 -2.96 22.81
C LEU A 67 -13.90 -2.03 23.21
N ILE A 68 -12.73 -2.18 22.58
CA ILE A 68 -11.56 -1.37 22.87
C ILE A 68 -11.80 0.09 22.52
N THR A 69 -12.38 0.35 21.34
CA THR A 69 -12.70 1.72 20.93
C THR A 69 -13.78 2.38 21.79
N SER A 70 -14.75 1.62 22.30
CA SER A 70 -15.72 2.15 23.25
C SER A 70 -15.08 2.55 24.58
N LYS A 71 -14.17 1.72 25.13
CA LYS A 71 -13.42 2.04 26.35
C LYS A 71 -12.49 3.25 26.16
N LEU A 72 -11.84 3.35 25.01
CA LEU A 72 -11.06 4.54 24.65
C LEU A 72 -11.94 5.80 24.61
N ALA A 73 -13.13 5.69 24.01
CA ALA A 73 -14.06 6.81 23.92
C ALA A 73 -14.55 7.26 25.30
N GLU A 74 -14.79 6.33 26.21
CA GLU A 74 -15.15 6.64 27.61
C GLU A 74 -14.01 7.36 28.34
N GLU A 75 -12.78 6.90 28.17
CA GLU A 75 -11.61 7.53 28.77
C GLU A 75 -11.35 8.93 28.20
N LEU A 76 -11.51 9.11 26.89
CA LEU A 76 -11.36 10.43 26.25
C LEU A 76 -12.42 11.41 26.71
N LYS A 77 -13.67 10.96 26.85
CA LYS A 77 -14.75 11.79 27.44
C LYS A 77 -14.44 12.20 28.87
N ALA A 78 -13.87 11.31 29.67
CA ALA A 78 -13.45 11.62 31.03
C ALA A 78 -12.34 12.70 31.08
N LYS A 79 -11.57 12.85 29.99
CA LYS A 79 -10.51 13.86 29.80
C LYS A 79 -10.97 15.10 29.01
N ASP A 80 -12.28 15.26 28.79
CA ASP A 80 -12.89 16.34 28.02
C ASP A 80 -12.35 16.42 26.56
N ARG A 81 -12.11 15.25 25.96
CA ARG A 81 -11.71 15.08 24.56
C ARG A 81 -12.76 14.27 23.80
N GLU A 82 -13.03 14.67 22.57
CA GLU A 82 -13.88 13.88 21.68
C GLU A 82 -13.01 12.86 20.91
N PRO A 83 -13.43 11.59 20.84
CA PRO A 83 -12.80 10.61 19.96
C PRO A 83 -13.05 11.01 18.49
N ALA A 84 -12.12 10.73 17.62
CA ALA A 84 -12.33 10.93 16.19
C ALA A 84 -13.50 10.05 15.73
N GLU A 85 -14.53 10.66 15.17
CA GLU A 85 -15.86 10.09 14.92
C GLU A 85 -15.82 8.83 14.02
N ASN A 86 -14.75 8.66 13.28
CA ASN A 86 -14.59 7.60 12.30
C ASN A 86 -13.58 6.50 12.65
N ASP A 87 -12.87 6.60 13.77
CA ASP A 87 -11.81 5.62 14.11
C ASP A 87 -12.40 4.26 14.49
N ILE A 88 -13.63 4.23 14.98
CA ILE A 88 -14.33 2.97 15.31
C ILE A 88 -14.52 2.06 14.08
N TYR A 89 -14.55 2.64 12.87
CA TYR A 89 -14.79 1.90 11.63
C TYR A 89 -13.51 1.46 10.91
N ARG A 90 -12.35 1.79 11.46
CA ARG A 90 -11.05 1.39 10.94
C ARG A 90 -10.39 0.37 11.86
N VAL A 91 -10.33 -0.87 11.42
CA VAL A 91 -9.71 -1.96 12.18
C VAL A 91 -8.29 -2.16 11.70
N ASN A 92 -7.33 -1.96 12.59
CA ASN A 92 -5.93 -2.30 12.38
C ASN A 92 -5.61 -3.56 13.18
N TRP A 93 -5.31 -4.66 12.49
CA TRP A 93 -5.02 -5.93 13.14
C TRP A 93 -3.77 -5.88 14.02
N GLN A 94 -2.83 -5.01 13.68
CA GLN A 94 -1.60 -4.84 14.44
C GLN A 94 -1.88 -4.37 15.86
N GLU A 95 -2.85 -3.45 15.99
CA GLU A 95 -3.26 -2.90 17.28
C GLU A 95 -3.95 -3.93 18.18
N ILE A 96 -4.59 -4.94 17.58
CA ILE A 96 -5.31 -5.97 18.32
C ILE A 96 -4.62 -7.34 18.30
N ALA A 97 -3.47 -7.47 17.63
CA ALA A 97 -2.76 -8.75 17.52
C ALA A 97 -2.40 -9.36 18.89
N GLY A 98 -1.97 -8.52 19.85
CA GLY A 98 -1.69 -8.96 21.22
C GLY A 98 -2.92 -9.37 22.04
N LEU A 99 -4.13 -9.07 21.54
CA LEU A 99 -5.40 -9.32 22.23
C LEU A 99 -6.17 -10.51 21.64
N LEU A 100 -5.65 -11.10 20.56
CA LEU A 100 -6.33 -12.22 19.88
C LEU A 100 -6.50 -13.43 20.78
N ASP A 101 -5.54 -13.66 21.71
CA ASP A 101 -5.55 -14.78 22.64
C ASP A 101 -6.41 -14.54 23.90
N HIS A 102 -6.94 -13.34 24.09
CA HIS A 102 -7.79 -12.98 25.22
C HIS A 102 -9.27 -13.09 24.87
N ASP A 103 -10.06 -13.66 25.77
CA ASP A 103 -11.50 -13.73 25.60
C ASP A 103 -12.16 -12.34 25.75
N LEU A 104 -13.29 -12.14 25.06
CA LEU A 104 -14.02 -10.87 25.10
C LEU A 104 -14.46 -10.50 26.52
N ALA A 105 -14.88 -11.50 27.31
CA ALA A 105 -15.30 -11.31 28.71
C ALA A 105 -14.14 -10.83 29.62
N ASP A 106 -12.93 -11.29 29.36
CA ASP A 106 -11.75 -10.84 30.11
C ASP A 106 -11.45 -9.37 29.78
N LEU A 107 -11.49 -9.01 28.50
CA LEU A 107 -11.28 -7.63 28.04
C LEU A 107 -12.38 -6.67 28.52
N GLU A 108 -13.64 -7.12 28.68
CA GLU A 108 -14.71 -6.34 29.25
C GLU A 108 -14.42 -5.92 30.71
N SER A 109 -13.80 -6.80 31.47
CA SER A 109 -13.46 -6.54 32.88
C SER A 109 -12.27 -5.61 33.09
N MET A 110 -11.42 -5.43 32.05
CA MET A 110 -10.19 -4.64 32.11
C MET A 110 -10.44 -3.15 31.84
N SER A 111 -9.61 -2.30 32.44
CA SER A 111 -9.55 -0.89 32.04
C SER A 111 -8.85 -0.72 30.70
N TYR A 112 -9.06 0.41 30.03
CA TYR A 112 -8.37 0.72 28.79
C TYR A 112 -6.83 0.70 28.93
N HIS A 113 -6.32 1.15 30.08
CA HIS A 113 -4.90 1.12 30.38
C HIS A 113 -4.33 -0.30 30.52
N ASP A 114 -5.10 -1.20 31.15
CA ASP A 114 -4.69 -2.60 31.27
C ASP A 114 -4.67 -3.28 29.92
N ILE A 115 -5.64 -2.97 29.05
CA ILE A 115 -5.68 -3.47 27.67
C ILE A 115 -4.47 -2.99 26.88
N LEU A 116 -4.09 -1.71 26.99
CA LEU A 116 -2.89 -1.18 26.34
C LEU A 116 -1.61 -1.87 26.78
N ALA A 117 -1.55 -2.31 28.04
CA ALA A 117 -0.40 -3.04 28.56
C ALA A 117 -0.25 -4.45 27.95
N LEU A 118 -1.33 -4.99 27.37
CA LEU A 118 -1.32 -6.27 26.65
C LEU A 118 -0.79 -6.15 25.22
N TYR A 119 -0.77 -4.94 24.65
CA TYR A 119 -0.17 -4.75 23.33
C TYR A 119 1.31 -5.14 23.36
N PRO A 120 1.79 -5.88 22.37
CA PRO A 120 3.21 -6.12 22.25
C PRO A 120 3.90 -4.76 22.17
N GLY A 121 4.79 -4.50 23.13
CA GLY A 121 5.44 -3.20 23.34
C GLY A 121 6.00 -2.64 22.04
N ASP A 122 5.92 -1.33 21.93
CA ASP A 122 6.06 -0.50 20.73
C ASP A 122 7.33 -0.70 19.90
N VAL A 123 8.36 -1.31 20.39
CA VAL A 123 9.69 -1.16 19.80
C VAL A 123 10.32 -2.48 19.40
N GLU A 124 10.16 -3.50 20.18
CA GLU A 124 10.84 -4.77 19.93
C GLU A 124 9.94 -5.80 19.23
N GLY A 125 8.64 -5.71 19.39
CA GLY A 125 7.68 -6.65 18.83
C GLY A 125 7.47 -6.45 17.33
N PHE A 126 7.45 -5.21 16.86
CA PHE A 126 7.06 -4.89 15.49
C PHE A 126 8.21 -4.99 14.47
N ALA A 127 9.40 -4.62 14.85
CA ALA A 127 10.61 -4.67 14.02
C ALA A 127 11.63 -5.73 14.50
N GLY A 128 11.37 -6.40 15.62
CA GLY A 128 12.25 -7.37 16.25
C GLY A 128 12.03 -8.82 15.80
N PRO A 129 12.78 -9.78 16.37
CA PRO A 129 12.70 -11.20 16.02
C PRO A 129 11.31 -11.81 16.30
N ASP A 130 10.51 -11.22 17.15
CA ASP A 130 9.16 -11.68 17.48
C ASP A 130 8.08 -11.25 16.48
N HIS A 131 8.39 -10.33 15.58
CA HIS A 131 7.53 -9.94 14.46
C HIS A 131 7.00 -11.15 13.65
N LYS A 132 7.79 -12.22 13.55
CA LYS A 132 7.39 -13.46 12.87
C LYS A 132 6.34 -14.29 13.61
N LYS A 133 6.03 -13.95 14.86
CA LYS A 133 5.03 -14.66 15.68
C LYS A 133 3.63 -14.05 15.56
N ILE A 134 3.52 -12.85 15.00
CA ILE A 134 2.22 -12.22 14.75
C ILE A 134 1.64 -12.85 13.49
N HIS A 135 0.67 -13.73 13.68
CA HIS A 135 -0.11 -14.29 12.59
C HIS A 135 -1.30 -13.38 12.31
N TYR A 136 -1.23 -12.67 11.18
CA TYR A 136 -2.38 -11.92 10.70
C TYR A 136 -3.49 -12.87 10.26
N PRO A 137 -4.77 -12.53 10.49
CA PRO A 137 -5.86 -13.34 10.01
C PRO A 137 -5.85 -13.40 8.48
N GLU A 138 -5.90 -14.61 7.95
CA GLU A 138 -6.08 -14.82 6.52
C GLU A 138 -7.56 -14.73 6.18
N VAL A 139 -7.89 -13.85 5.25
CA VAL A 139 -9.25 -13.67 4.76
C VAL A 139 -9.31 -14.18 3.31
N ILE A 140 -10.20 -15.11 3.05
CA ILE A 140 -10.48 -15.62 1.71
C ILE A 140 -11.52 -14.72 1.06
N VAL A 141 -11.12 -13.88 0.11
CA VAL A 141 -12.01 -12.99 -0.62
C VAL A 141 -12.27 -13.53 -2.02
N PRO A 142 -13.50 -14.00 -2.32
CA PRO A 142 -13.83 -14.44 -3.67
C PRO A 142 -13.72 -13.27 -4.65
N ARG A 143 -13.21 -13.53 -5.85
CA ARG A 143 -13.06 -12.52 -6.90
C ARG A 143 -14.34 -11.76 -7.20
N GLU A 144 -15.47 -12.43 -7.03
CA GLU A 144 -16.80 -11.86 -7.26
C GLU A 144 -17.14 -10.69 -6.30
N GLN A 145 -16.52 -10.66 -5.11
CA GLN A 145 -16.71 -9.61 -4.12
C GLN A 145 -15.78 -8.40 -4.34
N VAL A 146 -14.74 -8.56 -5.13
CA VAL A 146 -13.76 -7.51 -5.38
C VAL A 146 -14.28 -6.55 -6.44
N ARG A 147 -14.42 -5.28 -6.10
CA ARG A 147 -14.76 -4.20 -7.03
C ARG A 147 -13.50 -3.58 -7.66
N PHE A 148 -12.49 -3.36 -6.84
CA PHE A 148 -11.25 -2.73 -7.26
C PHE A 148 -10.07 -3.31 -6.48
N GLU A 149 -8.96 -3.52 -7.17
CA GLU A 149 -7.70 -4.00 -6.60
C GLU A 149 -6.58 -3.05 -7.03
N SER A 150 -5.90 -2.45 -6.05
CA SER A 150 -4.70 -1.67 -6.28
C SER A 150 -3.49 -2.43 -5.78
N VAL A 151 -2.66 -2.88 -6.70
CA VAL A 151 -1.40 -3.55 -6.40
C VAL A 151 -0.27 -2.70 -6.97
N PHE A 152 0.83 -2.60 -6.22
CA PHE A 152 2.03 -1.88 -6.65
C PHE A 152 2.84 -2.64 -7.70
N SER A 153 2.17 -3.25 -8.67
CA SER A 153 2.81 -3.96 -9.77
C SER A 153 2.37 -3.41 -11.13
N PRO A 154 3.24 -3.43 -12.16
CA PRO A 154 2.91 -2.93 -13.50
C PRO A 154 1.71 -3.62 -14.13
N ARG A 155 1.43 -4.87 -13.75
CA ARG A 155 0.32 -5.66 -14.29
C ARG A 155 -1.06 -5.11 -13.89
N TRP A 156 -1.17 -4.49 -12.71
CA TRP A 156 -2.45 -4.12 -12.11
C TRP A 156 -2.61 -2.63 -11.87
N ASN A 157 -1.54 -1.86 -12.06
CA ASN A 157 -1.54 -0.42 -11.82
C ASN A 157 -0.98 0.32 -13.04
N THR A 158 -1.82 1.12 -13.68
CA THR A 158 -1.47 1.89 -14.89
C THR A 158 -0.32 2.87 -14.62
N TYR A 159 -0.24 3.47 -13.44
CA TYR A 159 0.85 4.36 -13.08
C TYR A 159 2.19 3.63 -13.12
N TYR A 160 2.28 2.48 -12.44
CA TYR A 160 3.53 1.68 -12.43
C TYR A 160 3.84 1.11 -13.82
N ALA A 161 2.83 0.70 -14.59
CA ALA A 161 3.03 0.24 -15.95
C ALA A 161 3.64 1.35 -16.82
N THR A 162 3.12 2.57 -16.71
CA THR A 162 3.64 3.74 -17.42
C THR A 162 5.02 4.11 -16.95
N TYR A 163 5.24 4.18 -15.64
CA TYR A 163 6.54 4.48 -15.05
C TYR A 163 7.63 3.50 -15.52
N PHE A 164 7.39 2.20 -15.42
CA PHE A 164 8.36 1.19 -15.85
C PHE A 164 8.59 1.21 -17.37
N THR A 165 7.57 1.47 -18.17
CA THR A 165 7.71 1.57 -19.62
C THR A 165 8.59 2.76 -19.99
N ILE A 166 8.34 3.94 -19.43
CA ILE A 166 9.12 5.15 -19.70
C ILE A 166 10.55 4.99 -19.22
N THR A 167 10.75 4.44 -18.02
CA THR A 167 12.09 4.18 -17.46
C THR A 167 12.85 3.16 -18.32
N GLY A 168 12.18 2.11 -18.77
CA GLY A 168 12.76 1.10 -19.66
C GLY A 168 13.16 1.68 -21.01
N LEU A 169 12.33 2.52 -21.61
CA LEU A 169 12.67 3.23 -22.85
C LEU A 169 13.86 4.18 -22.66
N HIS A 170 13.90 4.92 -21.55
CA HIS A 170 15.06 5.73 -21.20
C HIS A 170 16.34 4.89 -21.11
N GLY A 171 16.30 3.78 -20.40
CA GLY A 171 17.43 2.85 -20.29
C GLY A 171 17.91 2.33 -21.65
N LEU A 172 17.00 1.98 -22.56
CA LEU A 172 17.33 1.58 -23.92
C LEU A 172 18.04 2.69 -24.72
N HIS A 173 17.56 3.94 -24.60
CA HIS A 173 18.18 5.08 -25.26
C HIS A 173 19.58 5.37 -24.72
N VAL A 174 19.77 5.29 -23.41
CA VAL A 174 21.09 5.45 -22.78
C VAL A 174 22.06 4.37 -23.28
N ILE A 175 21.63 3.12 -23.33
CA ILE A 175 22.43 2.01 -23.85
C ILE A 175 22.76 2.23 -25.33
N ALA A 176 21.78 2.61 -26.16
CA ALA A 176 22.01 2.86 -27.59
C ALA A 176 23.02 4.00 -27.81
N GLY A 177 22.89 5.11 -27.08
CA GLY A 177 23.87 6.20 -27.14
C GLY A 177 25.25 5.79 -26.69
N ALA A 178 25.35 5.02 -25.61
CA ALA A 178 26.61 4.48 -25.13
C ALA A 178 27.30 3.54 -26.17
N LEU A 179 26.52 2.70 -26.86
CA LEU A 179 27.04 1.83 -27.93
C LEU A 179 27.54 2.63 -29.10
N VAL A 180 26.85 3.68 -29.54
CA VAL A 180 27.29 4.56 -30.65
C VAL A 180 28.59 5.28 -30.29
N LEU A 181 28.64 5.90 -29.10
CA LEU A 181 29.86 6.59 -28.65
C LEU A 181 31.01 5.60 -28.43
N GLY A 182 30.73 4.42 -27.87
CA GLY A 182 31.69 3.35 -27.71
C GLY A 182 32.25 2.83 -29.06
N TYR A 183 31.37 2.71 -30.07
CA TYR A 183 31.79 2.35 -31.41
C TYR A 183 32.83 3.35 -31.95
N TYR A 184 32.58 4.66 -31.84
CA TYR A 184 33.57 5.65 -32.28
C TYR A 184 34.84 5.65 -31.43
N LEU A 185 34.72 5.37 -30.14
CA LEU A 185 35.91 5.27 -29.27
C LEU A 185 36.84 4.11 -29.67
N PHE A 186 36.29 2.93 -29.92
CA PHE A 186 37.07 1.74 -30.18
C PHE A 186 37.49 1.58 -31.67
N PHE A 187 36.64 2.02 -32.59
CA PHE A 187 36.83 1.82 -34.03
C PHE A 187 37.07 3.12 -34.80
N GLY A 188 36.98 4.29 -34.15
CA GLY A 188 37.16 5.59 -34.79
C GLY A 188 38.60 5.98 -35.13
N ARG A 189 39.61 5.18 -34.73
CA ARG A 189 41.04 5.52 -34.90
C ARG A 189 41.41 5.86 -36.34
N LYS A 190 40.98 5.06 -37.30
CA LYS A 190 41.27 5.30 -38.73
C LYS A 190 40.60 6.59 -39.23
N MET A 191 39.37 6.85 -38.77
CA MET A 191 38.66 8.07 -39.13
C MET A 191 39.29 9.30 -38.47
N PHE A 192 39.85 9.16 -37.29
CA PHE A 192 40.58 10.21 -36.59
C PHE A 192 41.87 10.61 -37.35
N GLU A 193 42.61 9.60 -37.87
CA GLU A 193 43.86 9.83 -38.63
C GLU A 193 43.59 10.42 -40.01
N GLU A 194 42.52 10.02 -40.74
CA GLU A 194 42.23 10.46 -42.09
C GLU A 194 41.36 11.74 -42.13
N LYS A 195 40.35 11.87 -41.28
CA LYS A 195 39.34 12.95 -41.27
C LYS A 195 38.86 13.27 -39.88
N PRO A 196 39.63 13.92 -39.03
CA PRO A 196 39.29 14.18 -37.64
C PRO A 196 38.01 15.01 -37.45
N GLU A 197 37.74 15.96 -38.33
CA GLU A 197 36.57 16.80 -38.28
C GLU A 197 35.24 15.99 -38.46
N TRP A 198 35.28 14.98 -39.31
CA TRP A 198 34.14 14.11 -39.53
C TRP A 198 33.85 13.24 -38.30
N LEU A 199 34.88 12.78 -37.63
CA LEU A 199 34.71 12.04 -36.37
C LEU A 199 34.13 12.98 -35.30
N ALA A 200 34.68 14.19 -35.17
CA ALA A 200 34.19 15.16 -34.20
C ALA A 200 32.72 15.46 -34.38
N ASN A 201 32.26 15.77 -35.59
CA ASN A 201 30.85 16.02 -35.90
C ASN A 201 29.92 14.83 -35.55
N ARG A 202 30.40 13.60 -35.81
CA ARG A 202 29.59 12.40 -35.49
C ARG A 202 29.49 12.15 -33.99
N VAL A 203 30.59 12.35 -33.26
CA VAL A 203 30.60 12.24 -31.81
C VAL A 203 29.73 13.34 -31.18
N GLU A 204 29.80 14.57 -31.72
CA GLU A 204 28.97 15.67 -31.28
C GLU A 204 27.48 15.39 -31.48
N VAL A 205 27.06 14.92 -32.65
CA VAL A 205 25.65 14.54 -32.92
C VAL A 205 25.22 13.39 -32.02
N GLY A 206 26.08 12.38 -31.80
CA GLY A 206 25.79 11.29 -30.86
C GLY A 206 25.66 11.76 -29.42
N GLY A 207 26.50 12.71 -29.00
CA GLY A 207 26.47 13.34 -27.69
C GLY A 207 25.21 14.20 -27.50
N LEU A 208 24.82 14.98 -28.52
CA LEU A 208 23.57 15.77 -28.50
C LEU A 208 22.33 14.88 -28.37
N PHE A 209 22.28 13.77 -29.10
CA PHE A 209 21.21 12.79 -28.98
C PHE A 209 21.11 12.23 -27.55
N TRP A 210 22.24 11.87 -26.96
CA TRP A 210 22.30 11.34 -25.60
C TRP A 210 21.86 12.40 -24.57
N HIS A 211 22.38 13.63 -24.69
CA HIS A 211 21.98 14.75 -23.85
C HIS A 211 20.49 15.12 -23.98
N PHE A 212 19.93 15.04 -25.19
CA PHE A 212 18.50 15.32 -25.38
C PHE A 212 17.62 14.37 -24.59
N VAL A 213 17.95 13.09 -24.59
CA VAL A 213 17.19 12.07 -23.85
C VAL A 213 17.29 12.30 -22.33
N ASP A 214 18.48 12.65 -21.87
CA ASP A 214 18.73 12.95 -20.46
C ASP A 214 18.00 14.23 -19.99
N LEU A 215 17.97 15.25 -20.86
CA LEU A 215 17.25 16.48 -20.60
C LEU A 215 15.72 16.27 -20.51
N VAL A 216 15.16 15.45 -21.38
CA VAL A 216 13.73 15.07 -21.29
C VAL A 216 13.47 14.36 -19.97
N TRP A 217 14.38 13.52 -19.51
CA TRP A 217 14.26 12.80 -18.24
C TRP A 217 14.28 13.73 -17.01
N ILE A 218 15.10 14.80 -17.02
CA ILE A 218 15.15 15.80 -15.95
C ILE A 218 13.77 16.45 -15.71
N PHE A 219 12.96 16.64 -16.75
CA PHE A 219 11.60 17.15 -16.61
C PHE A 219 10.59 16.06 -16.25
N LEU A 220 10.72 14.89 -16.85
CA LEU A 220 9.76 13.81 -16.68
C LEU A 220 9.82 13.19 -15.28
N PHE A 221 11.00 13.03 -14.72
CA PHE A 221 11.20 12.42 -13.40
C PHE A 221 10.49 13.19 -12.28
N PRO A 222 10.66 14.52 -12.14
CA PRO A 222 9.92 15.28 -11.14
C PRO A 222 8.39 15.20 -11.33
N ILE A 223 7.92 15.25 -12.55
CA ILE A 223 6.47 15.15 -12.84
C ILE A 223 5.93 13.80 -12.37
N LEU A 224 6.59 12.70 -12.70
CA LEU A 224 6.16 11.36 -12.31
C LEU A 224 6.30 11.11 -10.80
N TYR A 225 7.26 11.75 -10.15
CA TYR A 225 7.53 11.54 -8.73
C TYR A 225 6.65 12.41 -7.82
N LEU A 226 6.21 13.57 -8.30
CA LEU A 226 5.40 14.53 -7.55
C LEU A 226 3.89 14.36 -7.77
N MET A 227 3.47 13.57 -8.76
CA MET A 227 2.08 13.18 -8.99
C MET A 227 1.70 11.94 -8.18
#